data_e2a8dc2dbfe467191f179ec396213a54
#
_entry.id   e2a8dc2dbfe467191f179ec396213a54
#
_cell.length_a   1.000
_cell.length_b   1.000
_cell.length_c   1.000
_cell.angle_alpha   90.00
_cell.angle_beta   90.00
_cell.angle_gamma   90.00
#
_symmetry.space_group_name_H-M   'P 1'
#
loop_
_entity.id
_entity.type
_entity.pdbx_description
1 polymer ?
#
loop_
_entity_poly.entity_id
_entity_poly.type
_entity_poly.pdbx_seq_one_letter_code
_entity_poly.pdbx_strand_id
1 'polypeptide(L)'
;PDHYADATEKRRDTVLKLMVKHGYITQDLADLAAAEPITDMLVYTESETTDKTKYQSFIDAVLNEVENKYGLNPYSGLQIYTTMDPEAQELIYDIQNTNNYVDWSATGLANSKTDIQSGIVFMDTQTGQVRAIGGGVNEEGIERGVNFATQLQRQPGSTAKPIFAYGPAIEYLKWGTGTTVDDELYTYQDGSGQIVHNYNHIYQGRMPIRY
;
A
#
# COMPACT_ATOMS: atom_id res chain seq x y z
N PRO A 1 7.97 -0.29 24.62
CA PRO A 1 8.35 -0.55 26.03
C PRO A 1 7.47 0.20 27.03
N ASP A 2 7.09 1.44 26.76
CA ASP A 2 6.26 2.31 27.60
C ASP A 2 4.85 1.73 27.88
N HIS A 3 4.19 1.12 26.88
CA HIS A 3 2.90 0.43 27.06
C HIS A 3 3.02 -0.95 27.71
N TYR A 4 4.22 -1.52 27.75
CA TYR A 4 4.48 -2.87 28.26
C TYR A 4 5.69 -2.91 29.21
N ALA A 5 5.84 -1.86 30.03
CA ALA A 5 6.98 -1.71 30.93
C ALA A 5 7.21 -2.95 31.79
N ASP A 6 6.18 -3.47 32.43
CA ASP A 6 6.25 -4.68 33.27
C ASP A 6 6.74 -5.93 32.50
N ALA A 7 6.27 -6.10 31.24
CA ALA A 7 6.67 -7.22 30.41
C ALA A 7 8.13 -7.07 29.95
N THR A 8 8.54 -5.84 29.69
CA THR A 8 9.91 -5.51 29.28
C THR A 8 10.88 -5.73 30.45
N GLU A 9 10.51 -5.30 31.66
CA GLU A 9 11.30 -5.57 32.87
C GLU A 9 11.47 -7.06 33.14
N LYS A 10 10.39 -7.83 33.11
CA LYS A 10 10.44 -9.29 33.26
C LYS A 10 11.35 -9.96 32.21
N ARG A 11 11.33 -9.46 30.98
CA ARG A 11 12.20 -9.97 29.90
C ARG A 11 13.65 -9.62 30.18
N ARG A 12 13.96 -8.37 30.56
CA ARG A 12 15.30 -7.93 30.96
C ARG A 12 15.83 -8.80 32.08
N ASP A 13 15.07 -8.98 33.17
CA ASP A 13 15.49 -9.74 34.34
C ASP A 13 15.75 -11.21 33.99
N THR A 14 14.97 -11.77 33.08
CA THR A 14 15.21 -13.13 32.55
C THR A 14 16.54 -13.21 31.82
N VAL A 15 16.84 -12.21 30.98
CA VAL A 15 18.11 -12.15 30.25
C VAL A 15 19.28 -11.99 31.21
N LEU A 16 19.20 -11.08 32.18
CA LEU A 16 20.26 -10.88 33.18
C LEU A 16 20.55 -12.15 33.97
N LYS A 17 19.50 -12.87 34.42
CA LYS A 17 19.67 -14.17 35.09
C LYS A 17 20.39 -15.20 34.23
N LEU A 18 20.07 -15.26 32.94
CA LEU A 18 20.75 -16.14 32.00
C LEU A 18 22.21 -15.73 31.78
N MET A 19 22.51 -14.44 31.70
CA MET A 19 23.87 -13.93 31.57
C MET A 19 24.73 -14.32 32.79
N VAL A 20 24.19 -14.21 34.01
CA VAL A 20 24.86 -14.66 35.23
C VAL A 20 25.07 -16.18 35.18
N LYS A 21 24.02 -16.96 34.86
CA LYS A 21 24.09 -18.43 34.80
C LYS A 21 25.17 -18.92 33.83
N HIS A 22 25.37 -18.21 32.72
CA HIS A 22 26.38 -18.57 31.72
C HIS A 22 27.71 -17.86 31.91
N GLY A 23 27.91 -17.11 33.01
CA GLY A 23 29.19 -16.51 33.37
C GLY A 23 29.58 -15.27 32.55
N TYR A 24 28.61 -14.63 31.87
CA TYR A 24 28.87 -13.42 31.09
C TYR A 24 28.98 -12.18 31.97
N ILE A 25 28.24 -12.12 33.09
CA ILE A 25 28.29 -11.05 34.08
C ILE A 25 28.24 -11.63 35.50
N THR A 26 28.64 -10.82 36.48
CA THR A 26 28.51 -11.16 37.91
C THR A 26 27.09 -10.91 38.40
N GLN A 27 26.71 -11.52 39.51
CA GLN A 27 25.42 -11.27 40.14
C GLN A 27 25.23 -9.78 40.51
N ASP A 28 26.26 -9.17 41.09
CA ASP A 28 26.24 -7.74 41.50
C ASP A 28 25.95 -6.81 40.27
N LEU A 29 26.52 -7.12 39.11
CA LEU A 29 26.23 -6.35 37.88
C LEU A 29 24.81 -6.57 37.38
N ALA A 30 24.30 -7.81 37.51
CA ALA A 30 22.92 -8.09 37.15
C ALA A 30 21.93 -7.37 38.06
N ASP A 31 22.18 -7.36 39.36
CA ASP A 31 21.34 -6.70 40.35
C ASP A 31 21.35 -5.16 40.14
N LEU A 32 22.52 -4.59 39.84
CA LEU A 32 22.64 -3.18 39.51
C LEU A 32 21.84 -2.82 38.25
N ALA A 33 21.96 -3.62 37.21
CA ALA A 33 21.23 -3.40 35.96
C ALA A 33 19.71 -3.63 36.12
N ALA A 34 19.30 -4.54 36.99
CA ALA A 34 17.89 -4.78 37.28
C ALA A 34 17.25 -3.66 38.11
N ALA A 35 18.05 -2.94 38.91
CA ALA A 35 17.57 -1.84 39.75
C ALA A 35 17.20 -0.58 38.93
N GLU A 36 17.74 -0.43 37.72
CA GLU A 36 17.43 0.69 36.85
C GLU A 36 16.00 0.57 36.28
N PRO A 37 15.12 1.56 36.45
CA PRO A 37 13.79 1.54 35.83
C PRO A 37 13.90 1.54 34.29
N ILE A 38 13.10 0.71 33.63
CA ILE A 38 13.05 0.66 32.16
C ILE A 38 12.71 2.03 31.57
N THR A 39 11.81 2.77 32.22
CA THR A 39 11.39 4.10 31.80
C THR A 39 12.55 5.11 31.73
N ASP A 40 13.52 4.99 32.61
CA ASP A 40 14.67 5.92 32.66
C ASP A 40 15.74 5.56 31.60
N MET A 41 15.70 4.32 31.11
CA MET A 41 16.55 3.86 30.03
C MET A 41 16.01 4.17 28.62
N LEU A 42 14.74 4.60 28.53
CA LEU A 42 14.15 4.97 27.24
C LEU A 42 14.65 6.35 26.83
N VAL A 43 15.49 6.39 25.83
CA VAL A 43 15.81 7.63 25.14
C VAL A 43 14.62 7.95 24.26
N TYR A 44 13.71 8.79 24.73
CA TYR A 44 12.75 9.43 23.87
C TYR A 44 13.53 10.43 22.99
N THR A 45 13.96 9.99 21.83
CA THR A 45 14.10 10.96 20.76
C THR A 45 12.69 11.47 20.53
N GLU A 46 12.45 12.77 20.74
CA GLU A 46 11.34 13.43 20.08
C GLU A 46 11.52 13.08 18.60
N SER A 47 10.93 11.99 18.19
CA SER A 47 10.79 11.70 16.77
C SER A 47 10.00 12.90 16.29
N GLU A 48 10.53 13.59 15.32
CA GLU A 48 9.77 14.47 14.46
C GLU A 48 8.58 13.64 13.99
N THR A 49 7.51 13.69 14.79
CA THR A 49 6.34 12.80 14.67
C THR A 49 5.45 13.21 13.49
N THR A 50 5.87 14.23 12.74
CA THR A 50 5.02 14.86 11.76
C THR A 50 5.11 14.26 10.37
N ASP A 51 6.19 13.61 9.97
CA ASP A 51 6.34 13.23 8.55
C ASP A 51 6.36 11.75 8.23
N LYS A 52 6.68 10.89 9.19
CA LYS A 52 6.78 9.45 8.90
C LYS A 52 5.46 8.83 8.47
N THR A 53 4.35 9.31 9.00
CA THR A 53 3.00 8.81 8.69
C THR A 53 2.66 9.00 7.21
N LYS A 54 3.09 10.10 6.59
CA LYS A 54 2.83 10.39 5.19
C LYS A 54 3.51 9.42 4.23
N TYR A 55 4.62 8.83 4.66
CA TYR A 55 5.41 7.90 3.84
C TYR A 55 5.12 6.43 4.13
N GLN A 56 4.26 6.14 5.12
CA GLN A 56 4.10 4.78 5.64
C GLN A 56 3.67 3.78 4.58
N SER A 57 2.71 4.10 3.73
CA SER A 57 2.24 3.22 2.66
C SER A 57 3.35 2.81 1.68
N PHE A 58 4.25 3.74 1.37
CA PHE A 58 5.39 3.46 0.52
C PHE A 58 6.43 2.62 1.26
N ILE A 59 6.72 2.98 2.52
CA ILE A 59 7.65 2.23 3.37
C ILE A 59 7.19 0.77 3.52
N ASP A 60 5.92 0.55 3.81
CA ASP A 60 5.35 -0.80 3.95
C ASP A 60 5.47 -1.62 2.66
N ALA A 61 5.26 -1.00 1.50
CA ALA A 61 5.46 -1.65 0.21
C ALA A 61 6.93 -2.05 0.00
N VAL A 62 7.87 -1.18 0.36
CA VAL A 62 9.31 -1.47 0.30
C VAL A 62 9.69 -2.61 1.23
N LEU A 63 9.23 -2.57 2.49
CA LEU A 63 9.50 -3.63 3.47
C LEU A 63 8.97 -4.98 2.99
N ASN A 64 7.75 -5.00 2.44
CA ASN A 64 7.14 -6.19 1.86
C ASN A 64 7.95 -6.72 0.65
N GLU A 65 8.47 -5.84 -0.20
CA GLU A 65 9.31 -6.27 -1.33
C GLU A 65 10.63 -6.86 -0.85
N VAL A 66 11.28 -6.23 0.13
CA VAL A 66 12.53 -6.74 0.73
C VAL A 66 12.34 -8.12 1.35
N GLU A 67 11.26 -8.32 2.08
CA GLU A 67 10.95 -9.59 2.74
C GLU A 67 10.56 -10.67 1.71
N ASN A 68 9.58 -10.39 0.87
CA ASN A 68 8.95 -11.42 0.04
C ASN A 68 9.69 -11.71 -1.26
N LYS A 69 10.32 -10.70 -1.86
CA LYS A 69 11.03 -10.86 -3.14
C LYS A 69 12.51 -11.21 -2.95
N TYR A 70 13.14 -10.58 -1.95
CA TYR A 70 14.57 -10.78 -1.72
C TYR A 70 14.86 -11.72 -0.54
N GLY A 71 13.87 -12.07 0.27
CA GLY A 71 14.03 -12.96 1.42
C GLY A 71 14.94 -12.39 2.51
N LEU A 72 15.08 -11.06 2.58
CA LEU A 72 15.93 -10.38 3.53
C LEU A 72 15.11 -9.84 4.71
N ASN A 73 15.74 -9.80 5.89
CA ASN A 73 15.14 -9.10 7.02
C ASN A 73 15.43 -7.58 6.91
N PRO A 74 14.41 -6.73 6.68
CA PRO A 74 14.62 -5.29 6.51
C PRO A 74 15.21 -4.60 7.75
N TYR A 75 15.09 -5.24 8.93
CA TYR A 75 15.60 -4.71 10.21
C TYR A 75 17.04 -5.19 10.53
N SER A 76 17.72 -5.81 9.61
CA SER A 76 19.10 -6.31 9.80
C SER A 76 20.20 -5.28 9.53
N GLY A 77 19.90 -3.99 9.63
CA GLY A 77 20.87 -2.91 9.40
C GLY A 77 21.10 -2.59 7.91
N LEU A 78 20.14 -2.90 7.06
CA LEU A 78 20.22 -2.61 5.63
C LEU A 78 20.09 -1.11 5.34
N GLN A 79 20.81 -0.64 4.33
CA GLN A 79 20.55 0.63 3.67
C GLN A 79 19.72 0.36 2.42
N ILE A 80 18.48 0.87 2.40
CA ILE A 80 17.52 0.61 1.33
C ILE A 80 17.30 1.91 0.56
N TYR A 81 17.72 1.92 -0.71
CA TYR A 81 17.52 3.03 -1.63
C TYR A 81 16.24 2.78 -2.42
N THR A 82 15.35 3.78 -2.45
CA THR A 82 14.04 3.67 -3.07
C THR A 82 13.87 4.66 -4.21
N THR A 83 12.79 4.49 -4.98
CA THR A 83 12.40 5.39 -6.06
C THR A 83 11.38 6.44 -5.63
N MET A 84 11.08 6.51 -4.33
CA MET A 84 10.09 7.44 -3.78
C MET A 84 10.46 8.89 -4.12
N ASP A 85 9.46 9.63 -4.54
CA ASP A 85 9.47 11.08 -4.61
C ASP A 85 8.72 11.62 -3.38
N PRO A 86 9.41 12.27 -2.43
CA PRO A 86 8.77 12.73 -1.20
C PRO A 86 7.64 13.73 -1.43
N GLU A 87 7.77 14.65 -2.39
CA GLU A 87 6.74 15.66 -2.68
C GLU A 87 5.49 14.99 -3.26
N ALA A 88 5.66 14.05 -4.19
CA ALA A 88 4.56 13.27 -4.74
C ALA A 88 3.88 12.40 -3.68
N GLN A 89 4.66 11.83 -2.76
CA GLN A 89 4.14 11.01 -1.68
C GLN A 89 3.31 11.82 -0.69
N GLU A 90 3.78 13.00 -0.30
CA GLU A 90 3.03 13.91 0.55
C GLU A 90 1.74 14.39 -0.11
N LEU A 91 1.79 14.71 -1.40
CA LEU A 91 0.60 15.11 -2.16
C LEU A 91 -0.45 14.00 -2.20
N ILE A 92 -0.05 12.75 -2.44
CA ILE A 92 -0.97 11.62 -2.43
C ILE A 92 -1.57 11.40 -1.05
N TYR A 93 -0.75 11.49 0.00
CA TYR A 93 -1.24 11.41 1.38
C TYR A 93 -2.29 12.50 1.66
N ASP A 94 -2.00 13.74 1.29
CA ASP A 94 -2.91 14.87 1.52
C ASP A 94 -4.22 14.72 0.72
N ILE A 95 -4.17 14.21 -0.51
CA ILE A 95 -5.38 13.90 -1.30
C ILE A 95 -6.27 12.88 -0.58
N GLN A 96 -5.70 11.86 0.02
CA GLN A 96 -6.46 10.80 0.68
C GLN A 96 -6.94 11.16 2.09
N ASN A 97 -6.12 11.91 2.84
CA ASN A 97 -6.30 12.06 4.30
C ASN A 97 -6.73 13.48 4.73
N THR A 98 -6.68 14.45 3.83
CA THR A 98 -7.10 15.83 4.13
C THR A 98 -8.21 16.29 3.18
N ASN A 99 -8.78 17.46 3.47
CA ASN A 99 -9.71 18.12 2.58
C ASN A 99 -9.06 19.22 1.72
N ASN A 100 -7.73 19.24 1.63
CA ASN A 100 -7.01 20.30 0.91
C ASN A 100 -7.24 20.25 -0.60
N TYR A 101 -7.38 19.06 -1.16
CA TYR A 101 -7.51 18.84 -2.61
C TYR A 101 -8.86 18.27 -3.00
N VAL A 102 -9.45 17.42 -2.16
CA VAL A 102 -10.75 16.81 -2.37
C VAL A 102 -11.61 17.10 -1.15
N ASP A 103 -12.69 17.81 -1.35
CA ASP A 103 -13.70 17.97 -0.30
C ASP A 103 -14.52 16.69 -0.19
N TRP A 104 -14.03 15.76 0.61
CA TRP A 104 -14.72 14.51 0.86
C TRP A 104 -16.10 14.71 1.50
N SER A 105 -16.33 15.85 2.17
CA SER A 105 -17.63 16.17 2.76
C SER A 105 -18.68 16.52 1.72
N ALA A 106 -18.28 17.16 0.62
CA ALA A 106 -19.17 17.55 -0.46
C ALA A 106 -19.61 16.38 -1.35
N THR A 107 -18.90 15.26 -1.30
CA THR A 107 -19.21 14.07 -2.13
C THR A 107 -20.44 13.29 -1.66
N GLY A 108 -21.07 13.66 -0.55
CA GLY A 108 -22.12 12.87 0.11
C GLY A 108 -21.61 11.59 0.75
N LEU A 109 -20.30 11.34 0.65
CA LEU A 109 -19.59 10.17 1.15
C LEU A 109 -18.88 10.46 2.47
N ALA A 110 -19.00 11.69 2.95
CA ALA A 110 -18.23 12.28 4.05
C ALA A 110 -18.46 11.65 5.43
N ASN A 111 -19.57 10.97 5.62
CA ASN A 111 -19.82 10.29 6.89
C ASN A 111 -19.21 8.89 6.93
N SER A 112 -18.52 8.50 5.88
CA SER A 112 -18.00 7.15 5.70
C SER A 112 -16.51 7.12 5.33
N LYS A 113 -15.68 7.97 5.98
CA LYS A 113 -14.22 7.77 5.89
C LYS A 113 -13.81 6.33 6.18
N THR A 114 -14.68 5.56 6.87
CA THR A 114 -14.51 4.15 7.15
C THR A 114 -15.04 3.22 6.06
N ASP A 115 -15.97 3.69 5.22
CA ASP A 115 -16.66 2.83 4.24
C ASP A 115 -16.04 2.90 2.84
N ILE A 116 -15.32 3.97 2.54
CA ILE A 116 -14.66 4.16 1.25
C ILE A 116 -13.16 4.15 1.47
N GLN A 117 -12.51 3.24 0.76
CA GLN A 117 -11.07 3.16 0.68
C GLN A 117 -10.61 3.46 -0.75
N SER A 118 -9.41 4.00 -0.86
CA SER A 118 -8.78 4.28 -2.15
C SER A 118 -7.34 3.77 -2.16
N GLY A 119 -6.92 3.23 -3.28
CA GLY A 119 -5.53 2.89 -3.54
C GLY A 119 -5.03 3.75 -4.70
N ILE A 120 -3.87 4.41 -4.54
CA ILE A 120 -3.27 5.27 -5.56
C ILE A 120 -1.83 4.81 -5.79
N VAL A 121 -1.44 4.68 -7.06
CA VAL A 121 -0.05 4.47 -7.46
C VAL A 121 0.34 5.57 -8.44
N PHE A 122 1.40 6.28 -8.10
CA PHE A 122 2.00 7.27 -9.00
C PHE A 122 3.30 6.70 -9.56
N MET A 123 3.37 6.63 -10.89
CA MET A 123 4.47 5.97 -11.60
C MET A 123 5.03 6.87 -12.69
N ASP A 124 6.34 6.89 -12.81
CA ASP A 124 7.05 7.50 -13.93
C ASP A 124 6.82 6.67 -15.19
N THR A 125 6.20 7.28 -16.19
CA THR A 125 5.83 6.60 -17.45
C THR A 125 7.01 6.23 -18.35
N GLN A 126 8.16 6.85 -18.15
CA GLN A 126 9.36 6.60 -18.93
C GLN A 126 10.20 5.46 -18.37
N THR A 127 10.31 5.41 -17.05
CA THR A 127 11.15 4.45 -16.34
C THR A 127 10.39 3.29 -15.75
N GLY A 128 9.06 3.42 -15.58
CA GLY A 128 8.23 2.46 -14.85
C GLY A 128 8.44 2.46 -13.33
N GLN A 129 9.22 3.42 -12.81
CA GLN A 129 9.47 3.51 -11.37
C GLN A 129 8.26 4.06 -10.63
N VAL A 130 7.86 3.37 -9.55
CA VAL A 130 6.83 3.87 -8.64
C VAL A 130 7.44 4.99 -7.80
N ARG A 131 6.82 6.16 -7.86
CA ARG A 131 7.27 7.38 -7.18
C ARG A 131 6.51 7.65 -5.90
N ALA A 132 5.23 7.27 -5.83
CA ALA A 132 4.41 7.41 -4.63
C ALA A 132 3.32 6.35 -4.56
N ILE A 133 2.88 6.02 -3.34
CA ILE A 133 1.84 5.05 -3.05
C ILE A 133 0.92 5.62 -1.98
N GLY A 134 -0.37 5.69 -2.30
CA GLY A 134 -1.43 5.95 -1.32
C GLY A 134 -2.14 4.67 -0.99
N GLY A 135 -1.86 4.10 0.17
CA GLY A 135 -2.34 2.78 0.58
C GLY A 135 -3.79 2.77 1.07
N GLY A 136 -4.28 3.91 1.51
CA GLY A 136 -5.66 4.01 2.02
C GLY A 136 -5.98 5.36 2.64
N VAL A 137 -7.16 5.44 3.21
CA VAL A 137 -7.66 6.57 3.99
C VAL A 137 -7.56 6.21 5.48
N ASN A 138 -7.25 7.20 6.34
CA ASN A 138 -7.08 7.02 7.79
C ASN A 138 -5.91 6.07 8.17
N GLU A 139 -4.78 6.20 7.50
CA GLU A 139 -3.58 5.41 7.77
C GLU A 139 -2.74 5.97 8.93
N GLU A 140 -3.18 7.03 9.58
CA GLU A 140 -2.42 7.69 10.64
C GLU A 140 -2.13 6.72 11.80
N GLY A 141 -0.85 6.54 12.08
CA GLY A 141 -0.38 5.67 13.16
C GLY A 141 -0.49 4.16 12.92
N ILE A 142 -0.87 3.74 11.70
CA ILE A 142 -0.98 2.32 11.34
C ILE A 142 0.28 1.89 10.57
N GLU A 143 1.15 1.14 11.22
CA GLU A 143 2.27 0.48 10.56
C GLU A 143 1.83 -0.90 10.05
N ARG A 144 2.28 -1.27 8.85
CA ARG A 144 1.97 -2.55 8.20
C ARG A 144 0.46 -2.84 8.07
N GLY A 145 -0.32 -1.79 7.86
CA GLY A 145 -1.74 -1.89 7.54
C GLY A 145 -2.00 -2.50 6.16
N VAL A 146 -3.28 -2.68 5.84
CA VAL A 146 -3.68 -3.13 4.51
C VAL A 146 -3.43 -2.02 3.49
N ASN A 147 -2.52 -2.25 2.56
CA ASN A 147 -2.25 -1.32 1.47
C ASN A 147 -3.18 -1.59 0.29
N PHE A 148 -4.21 -0.76 0.14
CA PHE A 148 -5.22 -0.91 -0.91
C PHE A 148 -4.67 -0.70 -2.33
N ALA A 149 -3.52 -0.06 -2.47
CA ALA A 149 -2.88 0.12 -3.77
C ALA A 149 -2.14 -1.13 -4.25
N THR A 150 -1.59 -1.94 -3.33
CA THR A 150 -0.70 -3.06 -3.67
C THR A 150 -1.23 -4.43 -3.29
N GLN A 151 -2.20 -4.51 -2.37
CA GLN A 151 -2.69 -5.79 -1.84
C GLN A 151 -4.16 -6.07 -2.19
N LEU A 152 -4.87 -5.08 -2.75
CA LEU A 152 -6.27 -5.22 -3.09
C LEU A 152 -6.48 -6.15 -4.28
N GLN A 153 -7.36 -7.13 -4.13
CA GLN A 153 -7.83 -7.98 -5.23
C GLN A 153 -9.30 -7.68 -5.49
N ARG A 154 -9.57 -6.94 -6.56
CA ARG A 154 -10.92 -6.59 -6.98
C ARG A 154 -11.10 -6.74 -8.48
N GLN A 155 -12.36 -6.86 -8.90
CA GLN A 155 -12.69 -6.85 -10.32
C GLN A 155 -12.34 -5.49 -10.92
N PRO A 156 -11.53 -5.46 -12.00
CA PRO A 156 -11.09 -4.22 -12.62
C PRO A 156 -12.21 -3.50 -13.38
N GLY A 157 -13.29 -4.18 -13.72
CA GLY A 157 -14.35 -3.64 -14.54
C GLY A 157 -13.82 -3.14 -15.90
N SER A 158 -14.30 -1.99 -16.35
CA SER A 158 -13.91 -1.41 -17.65
C SER A 158 -12.45 -0.96 -17.72
N THR A 159 -11.73 -0.85 -16.62
CA THR A 159 -10.29 -0.55 -16.63
C THR A 159 -9.46 -1.69 -17.20
N ALA A 160 -10.04 -2.87 -17.34
CA ALA A 160 -9.42 -3.99 -18.04
C ALA A 160 -9.31 -3.81 -19.56
N LYS A 161 -10.18 -2.97 -20.17
CA LYS A 161 -10.29 -2.84 -21.62
C LYS A 161 -8.98 -2.44 -22.32
N PRO A 162 -8.22 -1.45 -21.83
CA PRO A 162 -6.95 -1.09 -22.47
C PRO A 162 -5.97 -2.26 -22.56
N ILE A 163 -5.87 -3.06 -21.49
CA ILE A 163 -4.88 -4.12 -21.37
C ILE A 163 -5.35 -5.42 -22.04
N PHE A 164 -6.61 -5.82 -21.81
CA PHE A 164 -7.09 -7.14 -22.25
C PHE A 164 -7.87 -7.14 -23.55
N ALA A 165 -8.32 -5.95 -24.02
CA ALA A 165 -9.03 -5.84 -25.30
C ALA A 165 -8.23 -5.03 -26.32
N TYR A 166 -7.95 -3.75 -26.07
CA TYR A 166 -7.33 -2.88 -27.06
C TYR A 166 -5.85 -3.19 -27.28
N GLY A 167 -5.08 -3.48 -26.23
CA GLY A 167 -3.68 -3.85 -26.35
C GLY A 167 -3.48 -5.05 -27.28
N PRO A 168 -4.12 -6.20 -27.03
CA PRO A 168 -4.07 -7.36 -27.92
C PRO A 168 -4.60 -7.08 -29.34
N ALA A 169 -5.67 -6.29 -29.46
CA ALA A 169 -6.21 -5.93 -30.77
C ALA A 169 -5.20 -5.13 -31.62
N ILE A 170 -4.49 -4.19 -31.00
CA ILE A 170 -3.44 -3.40 -31.66
C ILE A 170 -2.24 -4.29 -31.97
N GLU A 171 -1.76 -5.04 -30.96
CA GLU A 171 -0.52 -5.82 -31.09
C GLU A 171 -0.65 -6.99 -32.08
N TYR A 172 -1.68 -7.80 -31.95
CA TYR A 172 -1.82 -9.05 -32.71
C TYR A 172 -2.69 -8.89 -33.96
N LEU A 173 -3.79 -8.13 -33.86
CA LEU A 173 -4.71 -7.93 -34.97
C LEU A 173 -4.35 -6.71 -35.85
N LYS A 174 -3.36 -5.92 -35.43
CA LYS A 174 -2.93 -4.68 -36.09
C LYS A 174 -4.07 -3.68 -36.29
N TRP A 175 -4.99 -3.64 -35.35
CA TRP A 175 -6.10 -2.69 -35.37
C TRP A 175 -5.60 -1.26 -35.17
N GLY A 176 -6.20 -0.33 -35.91
CA GLY A 176 -6.02 1.10 -35.71
C GLY A 176 -7.33 1.76 -35.25
N THR A 177 -7.27 3.03 -34.96
CA THR A 177 -8.45 3.81 -34.48
C THR A 177 -9.60 3.86 -35.50
N GLY A 178 -9.32 3.62 -36.78
CA GLY A 178 -10.32 3.55 -37.85
C GLY A 178 -10.87 2.15 -38.14
N THR A 179 -10.38 1.12 -37.42
CA THR A 179 -10.90 -0.24 -37.56
C THR A 179 -12.36 -0.26 -37.18
N THR A 180 -13.20 -0.86 -38.03
CA THR A 180 -14.64 -0.96 -37.77
C THR A 180 -14.97 -2.22 -37.00
N VAL A 181 -15.90 -2.08 -36.07
CA VAL A 181 -16.51 -3.14 -35.29
C VAL A 181 -18.03 -3.07 -35.43
N ASP A 182 -18.67 -4.18 -35.30
CA ASP A 182 -20.14 -4.24 -35.29
C ASP A 182 -20.63 -4.25 -33.83
N ASP A 183 -21.28 -3.16 -33.44
CA ASP A 183 -21.91 -3.02 -32.13
C ASP A 183 -23.33 -3.57 -32.18
N GLU A 184 -23.44 -4.85 -31.90
CA GLU A 184 -24.68 -5.62 -31.96
C GLU A 184 -24.84 -6.52 -30.76
N LEU A 185 -26.01 -7.14 -30.63
CA LEU A 185 -26.26 -8.13 -29.59
C LEU A 185 -25.31 -9.31 -29.77
N TYR A 186 -24.53 -9.61 -28.75
CA TYR A 186 -23.54 -10.69 -28.80
C TYR A 186 -23.85 -11.76 -27.74
N THR A 187 -23.72 -13.02 -28.14
CA THR A 187 -23.83 -14.16 -27.23
C THR A 187 -22.47 -14.83 -27.07
N TYR A 188 -22.09 -15.13 -25.85
CA TYR A 188 -20.83 -15.83 -25.59
C TYR A 188 -20.77 -17.16 -26.35
N GLN A 189 -19.59 -17.43 -26.95
CA GLN A 189 -19.33 -18.63 -27.73
C GLN A 189 -18.84 -19.81 -26.86
N ASP A 190 -18.94 -19.69 -25.54
CA ASP A 190 -18.53 -20.71 -24.55
C ASP A 190 -19.59 -21.78 -24.28
N GLY A 191 -20.72 -21.73 -24.98
CA GLY A 191 -21.83 -22.62 -24.80
C GLY A 191 -22.79 -22.26 -23.65
N SER A 192 -22.51 -21.18 -22.92
CA SER A 192 -23.40 -20.73 -21.83
C SER A 192 -24.73 -20.14 -22.33
N GLY A 193 -24.75 -19.66 -23.57
CA GLY A 193 -25.90 -18.92 -24.10
C GLY A 193 -26.07 -17.52 -23.46
N GLN A 194 -25.11 -17.06 -22.65
CA GLN A 194 -25.19 -15.79 -21.99
C GLN A 194 -25.07 -14.65 -23.01
N ILE A 195 -25.99 -13.69 -22.93
CA ILE A 195 -26.03 -12.53 -23.80
C ILE A 195 -25.28 -11.38 -23.15
N VAL A 196 -24.44 -10.69 -23.94
CA VAL A 196 -23.75 -9.48 -23.55
C VAL A 196 -24.54 -8.27 -24.05
N HIS A 197 -24.86 -7.37 -23.13
CA HIS A 197 -25.58 -6.14 -23.44
C HIS A 197 -24.67 -4.93 -23.28
N ASN A 198 -24.87 -3.94 -24.12
CA ASN A 198 -24.36 -2.60 -23.85
C ASN A 198 -25.05 -2.05 -22.58
N TYR A 199 -24.34 -1.20 -21.84
CA TYR A 199 -24.82 -0.60 -20.60
C TYR A 199 -26.22 0.05 -20.74
N ASN A 200 -26.46 0.71 -21.86
CA ASN A 200 -27.70 1.42 -22.17
C ASN A 200 -28.67 0.60 -23.03
N HIS A 201 -28.35 -0.65 -23.35
CA HIS A 201 -29.09 -1.52 -24.26
C HIS A 201 -29.32 -0.94 -25.68
N ILE A 202 -28.51 0.05 -26.09
CA ILE A 202 -28.53 0.66 -27.43
C ILE A 202 -27.36 0.13 -28.22
N TYR A 203 -27.61 -0.28 -29.46
CA TYR A 203 -26.63 -0.81 -30.38
C TYR A 203 -26.47 0.16 -31.54
N GLN A 204 -25.22 0.53 -31.85
CA GLN A 204 -24.88 1.52 -32.87
C GLN A 204 -24.68 0.91 -34.27
N GLY A 205 -24.62 -0.42 -34.32
CA GLY A 205 -24.27 -1.10 -35.57
C GLY A 205 -22.78 -0.92 -35.93
N ARG A 206 -22.51 -0.84 -37.21
CA ARG A 206 -21.13 -0.77 -37.68
C ARG A 206 -20.51 0.60 -37.46
N MET A 207 -19.44 0.65 -36.66
CA MET A 207 -18.80 1.90 -36.24
C MET A 207 -17.28 1.74 -36.08
N PRO A 208 -16.49 2.84 -36.18
CA PRO A 208 -15.07 2.78 -35.87
C PRO A 208 -14.84 2.58 -34.38
N ILE A 209 -13.77 1.85 -34.02
CA ILE A 209 -13.46 1.51 -32.61
C ILE A 209 -13.20 2.72 -31.72
N ARG A 210 -12.86 3.87 -32.28
CA ARG A 210 -12.62 5.13 -31.52
C ARG A 210 -13.89 5.90 -31.16
N TYR A 211 -15.03 5.45 -31.61
CA TYR A 211 -16.32 6.12 -31.33
C TYR A 211 -16.81 5.80 -29.92
#